data_ad2b120573de0540ad1126306a5c526b
#
_entry.id   ad2b120573de0540ad1126306a5c526b
#
_cell.length_a   1.000
_cell.length_b   1.000
_cell.length_c   1.000
_cell.angle_alpha   90.00
_cell.angle_beta   90.00
_cell.angle_gamma   90.00
#
_symmetry.space_group_name_H-M   'P 1'
#
loop_
_entity.id
_entity.type
_entity.pdbx_description
1 polymer ?
#
loop_
_entity_poly.entity_id
_entity_poly.type
_entity_poly.pdbx_seq_one_letter_code
_entity_poly.pdbx_strand_id
1 'polypeptide(L)'
;MARKKIRGKAGVKFKSPYTSEKRDSQLRTLVTHLIINEEVKVTEATAKSVVSLASKMITHAKKGDLHSRRLAAAVVRPMLVDENKTALQKLFDDLAPRYASRNGGYVRVLKLGNRRGDNAPIVGVQLVK
;
A
#
# COMPACT_ATOMS: atom_id res chain seq x y z
N MET A 1 -23.64 15.52 -5.91
CA MET A 1 -23.30 16.22 -7.15
C MET A 1 -21.82 16.11 -7.50
N ALA A 2 -20.91 16.57 -6.67
CA ALA A 2 -19.47 16.38 -6.86
C ALA A 2 -19.05 14.90 -7.00
N ARG A 3 -19.73 13.98 -6.35
CA ARG A 3 -19.54 12.53 -6.46
C ARG A 3 -19.71 11.97 -7.88
N LYS A 4 -20.64 12.49 -8.65
CA LYS A 4 -20.93 11.99 -10.00
C LYS A 4 -19.82 12.32 -10.99
N LYS A 5 -19.20 13.49 -10.84
CA LYS A 5 -18.06 13.92 -11.67
C LYS A 5 -16.78 13.16 -11.33
N ILE A 6 -16.58 12.84 -10.05
CA ILE A 6 -15.40 12.09 -9.58
C ILE A 6 -15.46 10.63 -10.00
N ARG A 7 -16.65 10.05 -10.11
CA ARG A 7 -16.82 8.63 -10.47
C ARG A 7 -16.50 8.28 -11.91
N GLY A 8 -16.59 9.19 -12.82
CA GLY A 8 -16.51 8.85 -14.22
C GLY A 8 -15.17 9.06 -14.88
N LYS A 9 -14.49 10.13 -14.55
CA LYS A 9 -13.36 10.59 -15.38
C LYS A 9 -12.16 11.16 -14.61
N ALA A 10 -12.25 11.34 -13.32
CA ALA A 10 -11.23 12.04 -12.53
C ALA A 10 -10.21 11.14 -11.85
N GLY A 11 -9.78 10.07 -12.51
CA GLY A 11 -8.70 9.25 -12.02
C GLY A 11 -9.01 8.44 -10.75
N VAL A 12 -10.29 8.20 -10.45
CA VAL A 12 -10.67 7.29 -9.37
C VAL A 12 -10.31 5.88 -9.79
N LYS A 13 -9.30 5.32 -9.16
CA LYS A 13 -8.75 4.01 -9.50
C LYS A 13 -9.65 2.85 -9.11
N PHE A 14 -10.59 3.06 -8.20
CA PHE A 14 -11.61 2.09 -7.82
C PHE A 14 -12.87 2.79 -7.33
N LYS A 15 -14.01 2.13 -7.46
CA LYS A 15 -15.28 2.62 -6.92
C LYS A 15 -15.24 2.52 -5.39
N SER A 16 -15.46 3.64 -4.73
CA SER A 16 -15.52 3.69 -3.28
C SER A 16 -16.68 4.60 -2.85
N PRO A 17 -17.46 4.23 -1.84
CA PRO A 17 -18.46 5.12 -1.25
C PRO A 17 -17.82 6.28 -0.46
N TYR A 18 -16.53 6.20 -0.22
CA TYR A 18 -15.78 7.17 0.57
C TYR A 18 -15.43 8.44 -0.22
N THR A 19 -15.22 9.53 0.48
CA THR A 19 -14.59 10.73 -0.04
C THR A 19 -13.14 10.43 -0.44
N SER A 20 -12.52 11.32 -1.24
CA SER A 20 -11.11 11.17 -1.61
C SER A 20 -10.18 11.07 -0.39
N GLU A 21 -10.43 11.87 0.65
CA GLU A 21 -9.65 11.86 1.90
C GLU A 21 -9.73 10.52 2.63
N LYS A 22 -10.94 9.97 2.77
CA LYS A 22 -11.14 8.65 3.40
C LYS A 22 -10.48 7.54 2.60
N ARG A 23 -10.54 7.60 1.27
CA ARG A 23 -9.86 6.64 0.39
C ARG A 23 -8.35 6.70 0.56
N ASP A 24 -7.78 7.90 0.58
CA ASP A 24 -6.35 8.08 0.76
C ASP A 24 -5.90 7.62 2.16
N SER A 25 -6.70 7.90 3.19
CA SER A 25 -6.49 7.38 4.54
C SER A 25 -6.52 5.85 4.59
N GLN A 26 -7.46 5.21 3.90
CA GLN A 26 -7.54 3.76 3.78
C GLN A 26 -6.30 3.17 3.10
N LEU A 27 -5.85 3.76 1.99
CA LEU A 27 -4.65 3.30 1.28
C LEU A 27 -3.38 3.42 2.13
N ARG A 28 -3.24 4.51 2.88
CA ARG A 28 -2.12 4.69 3.82
C ARG A 28 -2.11 3.59 4.89
N THR A 29 -3.25 3.27 5.45
CA THR A 29 -3.38 2.19 6.43
C THR A 29 -3.02 0.83 5.81
N LEU A 30 -3.55 0.52 4.63
CA LEU A 30 -3.27 -0.76 3.94
C LEU A 30 -1.80 -0.93 3.60
N VAL A 31 -1.14 0.13 3.11
CA VAL A 31 0.31 0.09 2.83
C VAL A 31 1.12 -0.07 4.11
N THR A 32 0.73 0.58 5.19
CA THR A 32 1.39 0.40 6.50
C THR A 32 1.27 -1.04 6.99
N HIS A 33 0.07 -1.64 6.91
CA HIS A 33 -0.12 -3.06 7.26
C HIS A 33 0.67 -4.00 6.34
N LEU A 34 0.79 -3.68 5.04
CA LEU A 34 1.61 -4.46 4.13
C LEU A 34 3.10 -4.43 4.53
N ILE A 35 3.60 -3.29 4.97
CA ILE A 35 4.99 -3.17 5.46
C ILE A 35 5.17 -3.97 6.75
N ILE A 36 4.22 -3.93 7.67
CA ILE A 36 4.29 -4.61 8.97
C ILE A 36 4.21 -6.13 8.80
N ASN A 37 3.16 -6.60 8.13
CA ASN A 37 2.82 -8.03 8.05
C ASN A 37 3.39 -8.71 6.79
N GLU A 38 3.91 -7.95 5.84
CA GLU A 38 4.37 -8.39 4.51
C GLU A 38 3.27 -8.99 3.63
N GLU A 39 2.05 -9.10 4.14
CA GLU A 39 0.86 -9.58 3.44
C GLU A 39 -0.40 -8.84 3.89
N VAL A 40 -1.28 -8.52 2.94
CA VAL A 40 -2.59 -7.92 3.19
C VAL A 40 -3.63 -8.49 2.24
N LYS A 41 -4.83 -8.83 2.76
CA LYS A 41 -5.98 -9.25 1.95
C LYS A 41 -6.86 -8.05 1.63
N VAL A 42 -7.11 -7.83 0.36
CA VAL A 42 -7.91 -6.70 -0.14
C VAL A 42 -8.78 -7.13 -1.32
N THR A 43 -9.75 -6.31 -1.70
CA THR A 43 -10.48 -6.52 -2.96
C THR A 43 -9.59 -6.23 -4.16
N GLU A 44 -9.84 -6.91 -5.28
CA GLU A 44 -9.05 -6.74 -6.50
C GLU A 44 -9.00 -5.28 -6.99
N ALA A 45 -10.13 -4.56 -6.86
CA ALA A 45 -10.20 -3.14 -7.24
C ALA A 45 -9.24 -2.25 -6.44
N THR A 46 -9.06 -2.54 -5.15
CA THR A 46 -8.16 -1.78 -4.26
C THR A 46 -6.70 -2.19 -4.42
N ALA A 47 -6.45 -3.45 -4.78
CA ALA A 47 -5.10 -4.03 -4.87
C ALA A 47 -4.17 -3.23 -5.77
N LYS A 48 -4.63 -2.78 -6.93
CA LYS A 48 -3.83 -1.97 -7.88
C LYS A 48 -3.29 -0.70 -7.24
N SER A 49 -4.13 -0.01 -6.47
CA SER A 49 -3.73 1.22 -5.77
C SER A 49 -2.75 0.95 -4.64
N VAL A 50 -2.95 -0.13 -3.90
CA VAL A 50 -2.03 -0.57 -2.82
C VAL A 50 -0.66 -0.93 -3.41
N VAL A 51 -0.61 -1.72 -4.48
CA VAL A 51 0.64 -2.11 -5.16
C VAL A 51 1.40 -0.88 -5.66
N SER A 52 0.72 0.05 -6.32
CA SER A 52 1.33 1.27 -6.84
C SER A 52 1.94 2.12 -5.71
N LEU A 53 1.22 2.32 -4.62
CA LEU A 53 1.68 3.14 -3.50
C LEU A 53 2.81 2.44 -2.73
N ALA A 54 2.70 1.14 -2.48
CA ALA A 54 3.74 0.34 -1.83
C ALA A 54 5.06 0.36 -2.61
N SER A 55 4.98 0.21 -3.93
CA SER A 55 6.17 0.26 -4.80
C SER A 55 6.88 1.62 -4.73
N LYS A 56 6.12 2.73 -4.65
CA LYS A 56 6.68 4.06 -4.44
C LYS A 56 7.41 4.17 -3.09
N MET A 57 6.81 3.63 -2.03
CA MET A 57 7.43 3.66 -0.70
C MET A 57 8.75 2.88 -0.67
N ILE A 58 8.80 1.71 -1.32
CA ILE A 58 10.03 0.93 -1.45
C ILE A 58 11.09 1.69 -2.28
N THR A 59 10.69 2.38 -3.34
CA THR A 59 11.60 3.21 -4.12
C THR A 59 12.19 4.36 -3.29
N HIS A 60 11.39 5.02 -2.46
CA HIS A 60 11.90 6.03 -1.52
C HIS A 60 12.85 5.43 -0.49
N ALA A 61 12.54 4.24 0.02
CA ALA A 61 13.41 3.55 0.96
C ALA A 61 14.76 3.19 0.34
N LYS A 62 14.79 2.76 -0.91
CA LYS A 62 16.02 2.45 -1.64
C LYS A 62 16.91 3.68 -1.87
N LYS A 63 16.33 4.86 -2.05
CA LYS A 63 17.11 6.10 -2.14
C LYS A 63 17.81 6.45 -0.84
N GLY A 64 17.14 6.26 0.29
CA GLY A 64 17.69 6.40 1.63
C GLY A 64 18.00 7.84 2.07
N ASP A 65 17.77 8.86 1.24
CA ASP A 65 18.01 10.26 1.58
C ASP A 65 16.94 10.81 2.56
N LEU A 66 17.26 11.90 3.21
CA LEU A 66 16.37 12.54 4.18
C LEU A 66 15.06 12.99 3.54
N HIS A 67 15.11 13.49 2.32
CA HIS A 67 13.92 13.92 1.59
C HIS A 67 12.98 12.74 1.32
N SER A 68 13.50 11.62 0.82
CA SER A 68 12.73 10.39 0.59
C SER A 68 12.15 9.84 1.89
N ARG A 69 12.90 9.92 3.00
CA ARG A 69 12.39 9.52 4.31
C ARG A 69 11.21 10.35 4.77
N ARG A 70 11.25 11.67 4.57
CA ARG A 70 10.12 12.57 4.88
C ARG A 70 8.90 12.27 4.01
N LEU A 71 9.09 12.01 2.71
CA LEU A 71 8.00 11.62 1.80
C LEU A 71 7.35 10.28 2.21
N ALA A 72 8.16 9.30 2.58
CA ALA A 72 7.66 8.02 3.08
C ALA A 72 6.91 8.18 4.41
N ALA A 73 7.41 9.00 5.33
CA ALA A 73 6.77 9.27 6.62
C ALA A 73 5.40 9.97 6.47
N ALA A 74 5.20 10.74 5.40
CA ALA A 74 3.90 11.34 5.09
C ALA A 74 2.83 10.31 4.72
N VAL A 75 3.22 9.13 4.24
CA VAL A 75 2.31 8.06 3.82
C VAL A 75 2.23 6.94 4.86
N VAL A 76 3.36 6.43 5.31
CA VAL A 76 3.43 5.33 6.29
C VAL A 76 3.01 5.85 7.66
N ARG A 77 2.02 5.18 8.28
CA ARG A 77 1.56 5.57 9.61
C ARG A 77 2.58 5.19 10.69
N PRO A 78 2.66 5.94 11.80
CA PRO A 78 3.56 5.64 12.91
C PRO A 78 3.03 4.48 13.75
N MET A 79 2.95 3.30 13.15
CA MET A 79 2.53 2.06 13.81
C MET A 79 3.76 1.27 14.21
N LEU A 80 3.69 0.62 15.37
CA LEU A 80 4.75 -0.26 15.86
C LEU A 80 4.66 -1.62 15.17
N VAL A 81 5.80 -2.14 14.76
CA VAL A 81 5.97 -3.52 14.29
C VAL A 81 6.24 -4.42 15.51
N ASP A 82 7.20 -3.99 16.35
CA ASP A 82 7.61 -4.60 17.60
C ASP A 82 7.76 -3.49 18.67
N GLU A 83 8.08 -3.87 19.91
CA GLU A 83 8.22 -2.93 21.03
C GLU A 83 9.13 -1.72 20.73
N ASN A 84 10.16 -1.91 19.90
CA ASN A 84 11.19 -0.90 19.62
C ASN A 84 11.29 -0.47 18.14
N LYS A 85 10.41 -0.97 17.24
CA LYS A 85 10.55 -0.74 15.81
C LYS A 85 9.25 -0.28 15.19
N THR A 86 9.30 0.85 14.49
CA THR A 86 8.15 1.39 13.75
C THR A 86 8.10 0.84 12.32
N ALA A 87 6.94 0.93 11.68
CA ALA A 87 6.76 0.53 10.27
C ALA A 87 7.71 1.29 9.34
N LEU A 88 7.97 2.58 9.61
CA LEU A 88 8.91 3.38 8.83
C LEU A 88 10.35 2.86 8.98
N GLN A 89 10.77 2.52 10.20
CA GLN A 89 12.09 1.92 10.43
C GLN A 89 12.22 0.57 9.72
N LYS A 90 11.20 -0.30 9.80
CA LYS A 90 11.18 -1.57 9.05
C LYS A 90 11.35 -1.34 7.55
N LEU A 91 10.68 -0.34 7.00
CA LEU A 91 10.78 -0.01 5.57
C LEU A 91 12.22 0.34 5.16
N PHE A 92 12.93 1.17 5.95
CA PHE A 92 14.27 1.63 5.61
C PHE A 92 15.38 0.66 6.02
N ASP A 93 15.23 -0.04 7.14
CA ASP A 93 16.26 -0.91 7.70
C ASP A 93 16.21 -2.34 7.15
N ASP A 94 15.02 -2.88 6.89
CA ASP A 94 14.83 -4.27 6.46
C ASP A 94 14.47 -4.39 4.98
N LEU A 95 13.49 -3.62 4.50
CA LEU A 95 12.99 -3.76 3.13
C LEU A 95 13.90 -3.08 2.11
N ALA A 96 14.50 -1.95 2.42
CA ALA A 96 15.40 -1.26 1.51
C ALA A 96 16.62 -2.12 1.12
N PRO A 97 17.36 -2.74 2.06
CA PRO A 97 18.45 -3.66 1.73
C PRO A 97 17.97 -4.91 0.97
N ARG A 98 16.79 -5.46 1.34
CA ARG A 98 16.23 -6.64 0.68
C ARG A 98 16.01 -6.41 -0.82
N TYR A 99 15.55 -5.23 -1.20
CA TYR A 99 15.24 -4.89 -2.58
C TYR A 99 16.31 -4.05 -3.29
N ALA A 100 17.46 -3.87 -2.71
CA ALA A 100 18.54 -3.04 -3.28
C ALA A 100 18.92 -3.44 -4.69
N SER A 101 19.02 -4.74 -4.97
CA SER A 101 19.37 -5.30 -6.28
C SER A 101 18.19 -5.43 -7.25
N ARG A 102 16.96 -5.28 -6.79
CA ARG A 102 15.74 -5.47 -7.59
C ARG A 102 15.27 -4.16 -8.19
N ASN A 103 15.06 -4.10 -9.48
CA ASN A 103 14.68 -2.87 -10.20
C ASN A 103 13.16 -2.62 -10.28
N GLY A 104 12.35 -3.47 -9.68
CA GLY A 104 10.90 -3.35 -9.67
C GLY A 104 10.24 -4.66 -9.27
N GLY A 105 8.90 -4.72 -9.35
CA GLY A 105 8.17 -5.95 -9.02
C GLY A 105 8.32 -6.37 -7.55
N TYR A 106 8.30 -5.41 -6.64
CA TYR A 106 8.44 -5.66 -5.20
C TYR A 106 7.24 -6.34 -4.57
N VAL A 107 6.10 -6.23 -5.20
CA VAL A 107 4.80 -6.66 -4.67
C VAL A 107 4.15 -7.64 -5.63
N ARG A 108 3.64 -8.74 -5.07
CA ARG A 108 2.89 -9.78 -5.81
C ARG A 108 1.43 -9.76 -5.41
N VAL A 109 0.54 -9.99 -6.36
CA VAL A 109 -0.90 -10.13 -6.13
C VAL A 109 -1.30 -11.57 -6.41
N LEU A 110 -1.93 -12.23 -5.45
CA LEU A 110 -2.41 -13.60 -5.53
C LEU A 110 -3.93 -13.62 -5.41
N LYS A 111 -4.61 -14.31 -6.32
CA LYS A 111 -6.07 -14.50 -6.25
C LYS A 111 -6.41 -15.51 -5.15
N LEU A 112 -7.29 -15.12 -4.22
CA LEU A 112 -7.70 -15.96 -3.09
C LEU A 112 -9.12 -16.52 -3.24
N GLY A 113 -9.91 -15.99 -4.18
CA GLY A 113 -11.32 -16.36 -4.37
C GLY A 113 -12.26 -15.18 -4.15
N ASN A 114 -13.52 -15.48 -3.83
CA ASN A 114 -14.54 -14.47 -3.68
C ASN A 114 -15.01 -14.36 -2.22
N ARG A 115 -15.37 -13.15 -1.80
CA ARG A 115 -15.87 -12.87 -0.46
C ARG A 115 -17.30 -13.39 -0.31
N ARG A 116 -17.61 -14.00 0.86
CA ARG A 116 -18.98 -14.37 1.20
C ARG A 116 -19.87 -13.11 1.30
N GLY A 117 -21.08 -13.21 0.86
CA GLY A 117 -22.10 -12.17 0.95
C GLY A 117 -22.26 -11.37 -0.33
N ASP A 118 -21.21 -10.74 -0.86
CA ASP A 118 -21.27 -9.89 -2.06
C ASP A 118 -20.51 -10.45 -3.27
N ASN A 119 -19.88 -11.62 -3.12
CA ASN A 119 -19.08 -12.28 -4.15
C ASN A 119 -17.98 -11.40 -4.75
N ALA A 120 -17.46 -10.44 -3.99
CA ALA A 120 -16.37 -9.57 -4.43
C ALA A 120 -15.06 -10.38 -4.54
N PRO A 121 -14.27 -10.25 -5.63
CA PRO A 121 -13.00 -10.94 -5.76
C PRO A 121 -11.99 -10.41 -4.73
N ILE A 122 -11.44 -11.32 -3.93
CA ILE A 122 -10.43 -11.03 -2.92
C ILE A 122 -9.06 -11.49 -3.40
N VAL A 123 -8.07 -10.66 -3.18
CA VAL A 123 -6.68 -10.95 -3.51
C VAL A 123 -5.78 -10.73 -2.30
N GLY A 124 -4.72 -11.51 -2.22
CA GLY A 124 -3.62 -11.29 -1.30
C GLY A 124 -2.55 -10.45 -1.98
N VAL A 125 -2.17 -9.35 -1.35
CA VAL A 125 -1.07 -8.50 -1.77
C VAL A 125 0.11 -8.83 -0.85
N GLN A 126 1.21 -9.34 -1.43
CA GLN A 126 2.37 -9.80 -0.68
C GLN A 126 3.64 -9.11 -1.15
N LEU A 127 4.56 -8.86 -0.22
CA LEU A 127 5.92 -8.47 -0.55
C LEU A 127 6.70 -9.70 -1.06
N VAL A 128 7.44 -9.54 -2.14
CA VAL A 128 8.28 -10.62 -2.69
C VAL A 128 9.48 -10.84 -1.76
N LYS A 129 9.73 -12.09 -1.40
CA LYS A 129 10.89 -12.48 -0.60
C LYS A 129 12.13 -12.67 -1.45
#